data_ebc98d47fa294b03732e6bd600460072
#
_entry.id   ebc98d47fa294b03732e6bd600460072
#
_cell.length_a   1.000
_cell.length_b   1.000
_cell.length_c   1.000
_cell.angle_alpha   90.00
_cell.angle_beta   90.00
_cell.angle_gamma   90.00
#
_symmetry.space_group_name_H-M   'P 1'
#
loop_
_entity.id
_entity.type
_entity.pdbx_description
1 polymer ?
#
loop_
_entity_poly.entity_id
_entity_poly.type
_entity_poly.pdbx_seq_one_letter_code
_entity_poly.pdbx_strand_id
1 'polypeptide(L)'
;PDTAPLAPADYTAELARYDRLRTRAQGLRQLLEIPPLNKELRPRDEGFTASQAEESLLDLEKQSKELLEHRQRILQRQKELSSLCERISSYRGFDIPLDGLDQFSFLHFVTGSLPDQNLEGLGKEIGENVFLLPLTRQKGQQSLFAITTPQDWPVLEKKLQQSGFQRELLPVVEGATVDKLSEGGEKEQEQLAAEFGQLEGKLKTIAAEFALPLAEIERFADTEHQLLSAMQEFPRTE
;
A
#
# COMPACT_ATOMS: atom_id res chain seq x y z
N PRO A 1 28.95 48.42 -41.30
CA PRO A 1 28.13 48.28 -40.12
C PRO A 1 28.12 46.80 -39.71
N ASP A 2 28.87 46.53 -38.63
CA ASP A 2 28.95 45.20 -38.04
C ASP A 2 27.61 44.90 -37.37
N THR A 3 26.78 44.08 -37.97
CA THR A 3 25.64 43.45 -37.29
C THR A 3 26.17 42.23 -36.54
N ALA A 4 26.43 42.40 -35.25
CA ALA A 4 26.70 41.29 -34.38
C ALA A 4 25.47 40.34 -34.37
N PRO A 5 25.64 39.03 -34.53
CA PRO A 5 24.50 38.10 -34.49
C PRO A 5 23.86 38.21 -33.10
N LEU A 6 22.56 38.50 -33.07
CA LEU A 6 21.79 38.47 -31.81
C LEU A 6 21.86 37.05 -31.22
N ALA A 7 22.29 36.96 -29.95
CA ALA A 7 22.32 35.69 -29.26
C ALA A 7 20.90 35.11 -29.17
N PRO A 8 20.72 33.82 -29.41
CA PRO A 8 19.40 33.19 -29.26
C PRO A 8 18.90 33.42 -27.83
N ALA A 9 17.63 33.79 -27.67
CA ALA A 9 17.02 33.93 -26.36
C ALA A 9 17.01 32.55 -25.64
N ASP A 10 17.54 32.51 -24.43
CA ASP A 10 17.58 31.28 -23.64
C ASP A 10 16.24 31.12 -22.91
N TYR A 11 15.40 30.18 -23.37
CA TYR A 11 14.12 29.82 -22.77
C TYR A 11 14.19 28.55 -21.91
N THR A 12 15.38 28.06 -21.58
CA THR A 12 15.57 26.79 -20.87
C THR A 12 14.85 26.77 -19.53
N ALA A 13 14.86 27.86 -18.80
CA ALA A 13 14.21 27.96 -17.48
C ALA A 13 12.67 27.92 -17.60
N GLU A 14 12.11 28.62 -18.57
CA GLU A 14 10.69 28.64 -18.87
C GLU A 14 10.19 27.29 -19.38
N LEU A 15 10.90 26.67 -20.28
CA LEU A 15 10.59 25.31 -20.77
C LEU A 15 10.55 24.31 -19.62
N ALA A 16 11.57 24.33 -18.74
CA ALA A 16 11.59 23.47 -17.55
C ALA A 16 10.45 23.78 -16.57
N ARG A 17 9.96 25.02 -16.52
CA ARG A 17 8.80 25.41 -15.72
C ARG A 17 7.51 24.79 -16.25
N TYR A 18 7.27 24.85 -17.54
CA TYR A 18 6.07 24.26 -18.17
C TYR A 18 6.10 22.73 -18.13
N ASP A 19 7.26 22.10 -18.30
CA ASP A 19 7.40 20.65 -18.13
C ASP A 19 7.07 20.20 -16.72
N ARG A 20 7.52 20.92 -15.70
CA ARG A 20 7.17 20.62 -14.29
C ARG A 20 5.67 20.79 -14.04
N LEU A 21 5.06 21.86 -14.56
CA LEU A 21 3.64 22.12 -14.42
C LEU A 21 2.81 20.99 -15.04
N ARG A 22 3.15 20.59 -16.26
CA ARG A 22 2.54 19.47 -16.98
C ARG A 22 2.66 18.16 -16.19
N THR A 23 3.88 17.82 -15.76
CA THR A 23 4.16 16.57 -15.03
C THR A 23 3.37 16.50 -13.73
N ARG A 24 3.28 17.61 -12.97
CA ARG A 24 2.50 17.68 -11.72
C ARG A 24 1.01 17.51 -12.00
N ALA A 25 0.45 18.19 -13.01
CA ALA A 25 -0.96 18.08 -13.37
C ALA A 25 -1.32 16.65 -13.80
N GLN A 26 -0.49 16.03 -14.64
CA GLN A 26 -0.65 14.63 -15.06
C GLN A 26 -0.54 13.66 -13.88
N GLY A 27 0.41 13.88 -12.96
CA GLY A 27 0.55 13.09 -11.74
C GLY A 27 -0.69 13.15 -10.86
N LEU A 28 -1.25 14.34 -10.62
CA LEU A 28 -2.48 14.51 -9.85
C LEU A 28 -3.68 13.86 -10.56
N ARG A 29 -3.78 13.98 -11.88
CA ARG A 29 -4.81 13.32 -12.68
C ARG A 29 -4.75 11.79 -12.55
N GLN A 30 -3.56 11.20 -12.59
CA GLN A 30 -3.36 9.76 -12.40
C GLN A 30 -3.73 9.31 -10.97
N LEU A 31 -3.32 10.05 -9.95
CA LEU A 31 -3.64 9.74 -8.55
C LEU A 31 -5.16 9.77 -8.28
N LEU A 32 -5.88 10.67 -8.94
CA LEU A 32 -7.34 10.80 -8.85
C LEU A 32 -8.08 9.93 -9.87
N GLU A 33 -7.38 9.15 -10.68
CA GLU A 33 -7.94 8.26 -11.71
C GLU A 33 -8.85 8.99 -12.72
N ILE A 34 -8.54 10.26 -13.02
CA ILE A 34 -9.30 11.08 -13.95
C ILE A 34 -8.95 10.69 -15.38
N PRO A 35 -9.90 10.25 -16.21
CA PRO A 35 -9.63 9.93 -17.61
C PRO A 35 -9.29 11.20 -18.40
N PRO A 36 -8.52 11.08 -19.52
CA PRO A 36 -8.26 12.20 -20.39
C PRO A 36 -9.56 12.74 -20.96
N LEU A 37 -9.70 14.07 -20.99
CA LEU A 37 -10.87 14.72 -21.58
C LEU A 37 -10.76 14.69 -23.11
N ASN A 38 -11.65 13.93 -23.76
CA ASN A 38 -11.76 13.86 -25.23
C ASN A 38 -12.59 15.01 -25.83
N LYS A 39 -12.85 16.09 -25.09
CA LYS A 39 -13.59 17.25 -25.57
C LYS A 39 -12.63 18.32 -26.04
N GLU A 40 -12.99 18.99 -27.13
CA GLU A 40 -12.35 20.25 -27.54
C GLU A 40 -12.53 21.25 -26.39
N LEU A 41 -11.46 21.50 -25.67
CA LEU A 41 -11.42 22.55 -24.64
C LEU A 41 -11.52 23.89 -25.34
N ARG A 42 -12.38 24.76 -24.86
CA ARG A 42 -12.47 26.15 -25.39
C ARG A 42 -11.11 26.83 -25.22
N PRO A 43 -10.74 27.75 -26.16
CA PRO A 43 -9.59 28.59 -25.93
C PRO A 43 -9.74 29.29 -24.59
N ARG A 44 -8.71 29.24 -23.76
CA ARG A 44 -8.73 29.91 -22.45
C ARG A 44 -8.58 31.43 -22.69
N ASP A 45 -9.11 32.23 -21.77
CA ASP A 45 -9.02 33.69 -21.85
C ASP A 45 -7.56 34.12 -22.04
N GLU A 46 -7.34 35.16 -22.86
CA GLU A 46 -6.04 35.73 -23.28
C GLU A 46 -5.16 36.23 -22.10
N GLY A 47 -5.53 36.00 -20.84
CA GLY A 47 -4.84 36.45 -19.65
C GLY A 47 -4.33 35.35 -18.71
N PHE A 48 -4.45 34.05 -19.05
CA PHE A 48 -4.01 32.98 -18.16
C PHE A 48 -2.49 32.84 -18.15
N THR A 49 -1.89 32.98 -16.99
CA THR A 49 -0.44 32.98 -16.80
C THR A 49 0.08 31.70 -16.13
N ALA A 50 1.37 31.41 -16.30
CA ALA A 50 2.02 30.28 -15.63
C ALA A 50 1.88 30.34 -14.10
N SER A 51 1.92 31.54 -13.51
CA SER A 51 1.75 31.72 -12.05
C SER A 51 0.34 31.37 -11.60
N GLN A 52 -0.69 31.72 -12.36
CA GLN A 52 -2.07 31.34 -12.07
C GLN A 52 -2.30 29.84 -12.24
N ALA A 53 -1.65 29.21 -13.25
CA ALA A 53 -1.69 27.75 -13.41
C ALA A 53 -1.05 27.02 -12.24
N GLU A 54 0.11 27.51 -11.76
CA GLU A 54 0.80 26.95 -10.60
C GLU A 54 -0.01 27.10 -9.31
N GLU A 55 -0.63 28.27 -9.09
CA GLU A 55 -1.48 28.52 -7.93
C GLU A 55 -2.71 27.62 -7.95
N SER A 56 -3.40 27.55 -9.07
CA SER A 56 -4.56 26.65 -9.28
C SER A 56 -4.19 25.19 -9.01
N LEU A 57 -3.06 24.72 -9.57
CA LEU A 57 -2.60 23.36 -9.36
C LEU A 57 -2.25 23.08 -7.90
N LEU A 58 -1.59 24.03 -7.22
CA LEU A 58 -1.26 23.91 -5.81
C LEU A 58 -2.52 23.80 -4.93
N ASP A 59 -3.58 24.54 -5.26
CA ASP A 59 -4.84 24.45 -4.55
C ASP A 59 -5.54 23.10 -4.75
N LEU A 60 -5.52 22.56 -5.99
CA LEU A 60 -6.04 21.23 -6.28
C LEU A 60 -5.27 20.14 -5.52
N GLU A 61 -3.93 20.24 -5.50
CA GLU A 61 -3.07 19.34 -4.75
C GLU A 61 -3.37 19.38 -3.24
N LYS A 62 -3.55 20.58 -2.67
CA LYS A 62 -3.90 20.73 -1.24
C LYS A 62 -5.25 20.12 -0.91
N GLN A 63 -6.27 20.36 -1.74
CA GLN A 63 -7.63 19.84 -1.52
C GLN A 63 -7.68 18.32 -1.58
N SER A 64 -6.90 17.68 -2.46
CA SER A 64 -6.87 16.22 -2.62
C SER A 64 -5.96 15.50 -1.64
N LYS A 65 -4.95 16.18 -1.10
CA LYS A 65 -3.87 15.59 -0.31
C LYS A 65 -4.37 14.75 0.86
N GLU A 66 -5.22 15.33 1.71
CA GLU A 66 -5.72 14.64 2.91
C GLU A 66 -6.53 13.38 2.57
N LEU A 67 -7.33 13.43 1.50
CA LEU A 67 -8.12 12.28 1.05
C LEU A 67 -7.22 11.18 0.47
N LEU A 68 -6.21 11.54 -0.31
CA LEU A 68 -5.25 10.59 -0.86
C LEU A 68 -4.39 9.94 0.23
N GLU A 69 -3.93 10.71 1.21
CA GLU A 69 -3.21 10.19 2.38
C GLU A 69 -4.10 9.28 3.22
N HIS A 70 -5.39 9.62 3.36
CA HIS A 70 -6.35 8.79 4.09
C HIS A 70 -6.60 7.47 3.34
N ARG A 71 -6.80 7.52 2.01
CA ARG A 71 -6.90 6.33 1.15
C ARG A 71 -5.71 5.38 1.36
N GLN A 72 -4.50 5.94 1.34
CA GLN A 72 -3.29 5.16 1.54
C GLN A 72 -3.23 4.49 2.92
N ARG A 73 -3.64 5.19 3.98
CA ARG A 73 -3.70 4.62 5.33
C ARG A 73 -4.70 3.48 5.44
N ILE A 74 -5.90 3.63 4.86
CA ILE A 74 -6.91 2.56 4.84
C ILE A 74 -6.37 1.33 4.10
N LEU A 75 -5.81 1.50 2.90
CA LEU A 75 -5.25 0.39 2.11
C LEU A 75 -4.13 -0.34 2.85
N GLN A 76 -3.24 0.41 3.49
CA GLN A 76 -2.17 -0.17 4.30
C GLN A 76 -2.74 -0.97 5.48
N ARG A 77 -3.73 -0.42 6.21
CA ARG A 77 -4.36 -1.10 7.34
C ARG A 77 -5.12 -2.35 6.92
N GLN A 78 -5.86 -2.31 5.79
CA GLN A 78 -6.52 -3.48 5.23
C GLN A 78 -5.54 -4.60 4.90
N LYS A 79 -4.38 -4.26 4.31
CA LYS A 79 -3.31 -5.22 4.01
C LYS A 79 -2.74 -5.87 5.27
N GLU A 80 -2.48 -5.08 6.31
CA GLU A 80 -1.98 -5.57 7.61
C GLU A 80 -2.98 -6.52 8.27
N LEU A 81 -4.26 -6.12 8.31
CA LEU A 81 -5.33 -6.95 8.87
C LEU A 81 -5.53 -8.24 8.07
N SER A 82 -5.53 -8.17 6.75
CA SER A 82 -5.66 -9.35 5.91
C SER A 82 -4.53 -10.35 6.16
N SER A 83 -3.28 -9.86 6.25
CA SER A 83 -2.12 -10.70 6.59
C SER A 83 -2.24 -11.29 8.00
N LEU A 84 -2.72 -10.51 8.97
CA LEU A 84 -2.95 -10.98 10.33
C LEU A 84 -4.02 -12.06 10.36
N CYS A 85 -5.19 -11.81 9.76
CA CYS A 85 -6.30 -12.76 9.70
C CYS A 85 -5.90 -14.06 8.98
N GLU A 86 -5.12 -13.98 7.90
CA GLU A 86 -4.60 -15.16 7.21
C GLU A 86 -3.73 -16.01 8.15
N ARG A 87 -2.81 -15.38 8.89
CA ARG A 87 -1.95 -16.08 9.85
C ARG A 87 -2.73 -16.73 10.98
N ILE A 88 -3.64 -15.99 11.63
CA ILE A 88 -4.42 -16.51 12.77
C ILE A 88 -5.49 -17.52 12.34
N SER A 89 -5.97 -17.48 11.09
CA SER A 89 -6.99 -18.42 10.60
C SER A 89 -6.55 -19.88 10.68
N SER A 90 -5.24 -20.12 10.57
CA SER A 90 -4.64 -21.47 10.69
C SER A 90 -4.73 -22.03 12.10
N TYR A 91 -5.00 -21.20 13.09
CA TYR A 91 -5.07 -21.56 14.52
C TYR A 91 -6.49 -21.45 15.10
N ARG A 92 -7.53 -21.31 14.24
CA ARG A 92 -8.94 -21.30 14.69
C ARG A 92 -9.28 -22.56 15.50
N GLY A 93 -10.12 -22.38 16.51
CA GLY A 93 -10.48 -23.44 17.46
C GLY A 93 -9.46 -23.63 18.60
N PHE A 94 -8.42 -22.78 18.63
CA PHE A 94 -7.47 -22.78 19.73
C PHE A 94 -7.95 -21.79 20.81
N ASP A 95 -8.72 -22.29 21.77
CA ASP A 95 -9.39 -21.48 22.80
C ASP A 95 -8.50 -21.27 24.05
N ILE A 96 -7.21 -21.01 23.84
CA ILE A 96 -6.27 -20.66 24.91
C ILE A 96 -5.88 -19.20 24.76
N PRO A 97 -5.90 -18.39 25.85
CA PRO A 97 -5.39 -17.03 25.82
C PRO A 97 -3.91 -17.01 25.41
N LEU A 98 -3.60 -16.21 24.40
CA LEU A 98 -2.26 -16.17 23.81
C LEU A 98 -1.21 -15.52 24.72
N ASP A 99 -1.64 -14.65 25.64
CA ASP A 99 -0.80 -13.98 26.62
C ASP A 99 -0.38 -14.89 27.80
N GLY A 100 -1.07 -16.02 27.97
CA GLY A 100 -0.75 -16.98 29.03
C GLY A 100 0.33 -18.00 28.66
N LEU A 101 0.68 -18.14 27.38
CA LEU A 101 1.57 -19.20 26.93
C LEU A 101 3.01 -19.06 27.46
N ASP A 102 3.50 -17.84 27.63
CA ASP A 102 4.84 -17.57 28.14
C ASP A 102 4.92 -17.60 29.73
N GLN A 103 3.77 -17.69 30.39
CA GLN A 103 3.71 -17.68 31.88
C GLN A 103 3.91 -19.05 32.50
N PHE A 104 3.88 -20.12 31.72
CA PHE A 104 4.09 -21.49 32.21
C PHE A 104 5.57 -21.81 32.28
N SER A 105 6.15 -21.67 33.49
CA SER A 105 7.57 -22.00 33.70
C SER A 105 7.93 -23.47 33.47
N PHE A 106 6.95 -24.36 33.47
CA PHE A 106 7.14 -25.80 33.33
C PHE A 106 6.86 -26.34 31.91
N LEU A 107 6.35 -25.54 31.02
CA LEU A 107 6.00 -25.94 29.66
C LEU A 107 6.58 -24.96 28.66
N HIS A 108 7.05 -25.51 27.56
CA HIS A 108 7.50 -24.75 26.41
C HIS A 108 6.50 -24.92 25.28
N PHE A 109 6.08 -23.79 24.68
CA PHE A 109 5.09 -23.76 23.64
C PHE A 109 5.70 -23.23 22.34
N VAL A 110 5.32 -23.82 21.22
CA VAL A 110 5.71 -23.34 19.91
C VAL A 110 4.59 -23.51 18.91
N THR A 111 4.39 -22.50 18.08
CA THR A 111 3.46 -22.48 16.97
C THR A 111 4.20 -22.33 15.66
N GLY A 112 3.68 -22.93 14.61
CA GLY A 112 4.27 -22.86 13.28
C GLY A 112 3.60 -23.79 12.31
N SER A 113 4.19 -23.93 11.13
CA SER A 113 3.71 -24.82 10.10
C SER A 113 4.84 -25.70 9.55
N LEU A 114 4.48 -26.87 9.04
CA LEU A 114 5.38 -27.79 8.35
C LEU A 114 4.67 -28.44 7.16
N PRO A 115 5.44 -28.96 6.17
CA PRO A 115 4.85 -29.73 5.08
C PRO A 115 4.08 -30.93 5.64
N ASP A 116 2.81 -31.10 5.21
CA ASP A 116 1.91 -32.15 5.75
C ASP A 116 2.48 -33.56 5.64
N GLN A 117 3.23 -33.85 4.59
CA GLN A 117 3.90 -35.14 4.43
C GLN A 117 4.91 -35.47 5.53
N ASN A 118 5.40 -34.47 6.24
CA ASN A 118 6.43 -34.65 7.29
C ASN A 118 5.82 -34.82 8.70
N LEU A 119 4.52 -34.54 8.86
CA LEU A 119 3.86 -34.64 10.16
C LEU A 119 3.87 -36.06 10.76
N GLU A 120 3.58 -37.09 9.94
CA GLU A 120 3.57 -38.47 10.40
C GLU A 120 4.96 -38.95 10.81
N GLY A 121 6.00 -38.55 10.06
CA GLY A 121 7.39 -38.83 10.40
C GLY A 121 7.77 -38.21 11.75
N LEU A 122 7.47 -36.93 11.91
CA LEU A 122 7.71 -36.20 13.15
C LEU A 122 7.00 -36.88 14.33
N GLY A 123 5.71 -37.24 14.18
CA GLY A 123 4.92 -37.88 15.23
C GLY A 123 5.48 -39.22 15.71
N LYS A 124 6.17 -39.96 14.85
CA LYS A 124 6.83 -41.24 15.21
C LYS A 124 8.16 -41.05 15.92
N GLU A 125 8.80 -39.92 15.75
CA GLU A 125 10.14 -39.65 16.28
C GLU A 125 10.15 -38.87 17.59
N ILE A 126 9.04 -38.26 17.97
CA ILE A 126 8.92 -37.49 19.23
C ILE A 126 8.72 -38.40 20.44
N GLY A 127 9.23 -37.96 21.59
CA GLY A 127 9.06 -38.66 22.86
C GLY A 127 7.68 -38.49 23.49
N GLU A 128 7.39 -39.29 24.50
CA GLU A 128 6.11 -39.30 25.22
C GLU A 128 5.78 -37.97 25.92
N ASN A 129 6.78 -37.13 26.20
CA ASN A 129 6.61 -35.82 26.84
C ASN A 129 6.34 -34.66 25.89
N VAL A 130 6.11 -34.96 24.61
CA VAL A 130 5.81 -33.96 23.59
C VAL A 130 4.39 -34.15 23.10
N PHE A 131 3.61 -33.10 23.21
CA PHE A 131 2.25 -33.05 22.66
C PHE A 131 2.24 -32.23 21.40
N LEU A 132 1.81 -32.84 20.29
CA LEU A 132 1.60 -32.17 19.00
C LEU A 132 0.10 -32.07 18.72
N LEU A 133 -0.38 -30.84 18.55
CA LEU A 133 -1.75 -30.58 18.15
C LEU A 133 -1.74 -30.07 16.69
N PRO A 134 -2.05 -30.93 15.72
CA PRO A 134 -2.26 -30.48 14.35
C PRO A 134 -3.54 -29.65 14.28
N LEU A 135 -3.44 -28.47 13.66
CA LEU A 135 -4.54 -27.52 13.51
C LEU A 135 -5.05 -27.54 12.08
N THR A 136 -5.09 -26.39 11.41
CA THR A 136 -5.61 -26.27 10.05
C THR A 136 -4.57 -26.67 9.01
N ARG A 137 -5.01 -27.40 7.98
CA ARG A 137 -4.23 -27.74 6.79
C ARG A 137 -4.54 -26.78 5.65
N GLN A 138 -3.54 -26.10 5.10
CA GLN A 138 -3.70 -25.19 3.99
C GLN A 138 -2.52 -25.27 3.01
N LYS A 139 -2.79 -25.29 1.71
CA LYS A 139 -1.78 -25.24 0.64
C LYS A 139 -0.61 -26.25 0.80
N GLY A 140 -0.90 -27.46 1.33
CA GLY A 140 0.13 -28.49 1.55
C GLY A 140 1.01 -28.27 2.79
N GLN A 141 0.64 -27.29 3.64
CA GLN A 141 1.23 -27.04 4.95
C GLN A 141 0.24 -27.40 6.06
N GLN A 142 0.74 -28.01 7.11
CA GLN A 142 -0.01 -28.31 8.33
C GLN A 142 0.42 -27.33 9.41
N SER A 143 -0.52 -26.52 9.90
CA SER A 143 -0.30 -25.70 11.08
C SER A 143 -0.27 -26.58 12.31
N LEU A 144 0.63 -26.30 13.21
CA LEU A 144 0.94 -27.13 14.36
C LEU A 144 1.15 -26.29 15.61
N PHE A 145 0.59 -26.74 16.71
CA PHE A 145 0.91 -26.29 18.06
C PHE A 145 1.62 -27.42 18.79
N ALA A 146 2.81 -27.15 19.32
CA ALA A 146 3.57 -28.13 20.06
C ALA A 146 3.83 -27.67 21.51
N ILE A 147 3.68 -28.62 22.44
CA ILE A 147 3.91 -28.42 23.86
C ILE A 147 4.94 -29.45 24.32
N THR A 148 5.92 -28.99 25.08
CA THR A 148 6.93 -29.88 25.70
C THR A 148 7.45 -29.31 27.00
N THR A 149 8.26 -30.09 27.72
CA THR A 149 9.00 -29.58 28.86
C THR A 149 10.22 -28.78 28.41
N PRO A 150 10.75 -27.86 29.26
CA PRO A 150 12.00 -27.17 28.95
C PRO A 150 13.20 -28.11 28.76
N GLN A 151 13.16 -29.30 29.39
CA GLN A 151 14.21 -30.30 29.27
C GLN A 151 14.21 -30.99 27.89
N ASP A 152 13.03 -31.27 27.36
CA ASP A 152 12.86 -31.95 26.07
C ASP A 152 12.87 -30.98 24.86
N TRP A 153 12.77 -29.68 25.12
CA TRP A 153 12.74 -28.65 24.08
C TRP A 153 13.90 -28.72 23.08
N PRO A 154 15.17 -28.84 23.47
CA PRO A 154 16.27 -28.88 22.51
C PRO A 154 16.18 -30.06 21.52
N VAL A 155 15.63 -31.19 22.00
CA VAL A 155 15.43 -32.39 21.16
C VAL A 155 14.29 -32.15 20.18
N LEU A 156 13.17 -31.62 20.66
CA LEU A 156 12.03 -31.27 19.84
C LEU A 156 12.39 -30.22 18.78
N GLU A 157 13.09 -29.15 19.16
CA GLU A 157 13.50 -28.08 18.26
C GLU A 157 14.31 -28.61 17.07
N LYS A 158 15.28 -29.49 17.36
CA LYS A 158 16.07 -30.13 16.29
C LYS A 158 15.22 -30.95 15.33
N LYS A 159 14.25 -31.73 15.86
CA LYS A 159 13.35 -32.54 15.04
C LYS A 159 12.40 -31.69 14.21
N LEU A 160 11.86 -30.63 14.79
CA LEU A 160 11.03 -29.66 14.08
C LEU A 160 11.80 -29.02 12.91
N GLN A 161 13.04 -28.58 13.14
CA GLN A 161 13.89 -28.05 12.07
C GLN A 161 14.14 -29.05 10.96
N GLN A 162 14.44 -30.31 11.30
CA GLN A 162 14.65 -31.39 10.30
C GLN A 162 13.39 -31.70 9.49
N SER A 163 12.23 -31.51 10.10
CA SER A 163 10.91 -31.70 9.43
C SER A 163 10.48 -30.50 8.60
N GLY A 164 11.30 -29.44 8.45
CA GLY A 164 10.96 -28.25 7.71
C GLY A 164 9.95 -27.34 8.42
N PHE A 165 9.88 -27.42 9.74
CA PHE A 165 9.00 -26.57 10.55
C PHE A 165 9.42 -25.11 10.47
N GLN A 166 8.46 -24.25 10.17
CA GLN A 166 8.60 -22.80 10.18
C GLN A 166 7.86 -22.25 11.39
N ARG A 167 8.61 -21.67 12.33
CA ARG A 167 8.03 -21.07 13.53
C ARG A 167 7.23 -19.82 13.16
N GLU A 168 6.02 -19.73 13.67
CA GLU A 168 5.14 -18.57 13.53
C GLU A 168 4.88 -17.97 14.91
N LEU A 169 5.10 -16.65 15.03
CA LEU A 169 4.77 -15.92 16.23
C LEU A 169 3.33 -15.43 16.12
N LEU A 170 2.46 -15.92 17.01
CA LEU A 170 1.11 -15.38 17.12
C LEU A 170 1.16 -14.01 17.83
N PRO A 171 0.28 -13.08 17.46
CA PRO A 171 0.20 -11.79 18.14
C PRO A 171 -0.29 -12.02 19.57
N VAL A 172 0.49 -11.58 20.55
CA VAL A 172 0.09 -11.64 21.96
C VAL A 172 -0.78 -10.42 22.25
N VAL A 173 -2.06 -10.67 22.57
CA VAL A 173 -3.00 -9.63 23.01
C VAL A 173 -3.61 -10.11 24.32
N GLU A 174 -3.50 -9.31 25.37
CA GLU A 174 -3.93 -9.64 26.72
C GLU A 174 -5.40 -10.11 26.78
N GLY A 175 -5.63 -11.31 27.28
CA GLY A 175 -6.96 -11.92 27.42
C GLY A 175 -7.67 -12.28 26.09
N ALA A 176 -6.98 -12.22 24.95
CA ALA A 176 -7.56 -12.56 23.68
C ALA A 176 -7.22 -13.98 23.23
N THR A 177 -8.25 -14.70 22.80
CA THR A 177 -8.10 -15.98 22.09
C THR A 177 -8.00 -15.73 20.57
N VAL A 178 -7.55 -16.73 19.82
CA VAL A 178 -7.50 -16.66 18.34
C VAL A 178 -8.86 -16.31 17.74
N ASP A 179 -9.94 -16.89 18.28
CA ASP A 179 -11.29 -16.64 17.76
C ASP A 179 -11.73 -15.18 17.99
N LYS A 180 -11.46 -14.63 19.20
CA LYS A 180 -11.75 -13.20 19.48
C LYS A 180 -10.95 -12.25 18.58
N LEU A 181 -9.66 -12.58 18.32
CA LEU A 181 -8.83 -11.79 17.41
C LEU A 181 -9.35 -11.87 15.96
N SER A 182 -9.79 -13.05 15.53
CA SER A 182 -10.39 -13.26 14.21
C SER A 182 -11.66 -12.43 14.05
N GLU A 183 -12.60 -12.54 15.00
CA GLU A 183 -13.85 -11.76 14.99
C GLU A 183 -13.61 -10.24 15.03
N GLY A 184 -12.64 -9.81 15.85
CA GLY A 184 -12.24 -8.40 15.90
C GLY A 184 -11.67 -7.90 14.57
N GLY A 185 -10.80 -8.71 13.95
CA GLY A 185 -10.22 -8.41 12.64
C GLY A 185 -11.27 -8.37 11.52
N GLU A 186 -12.23 -9.29 11.50
CA GLU A 186 -13.33 -9.30 10.54
C GLU A 186 -14.20 -8.04 10.67
N LYS A 187 -14.55 -7.64 11.88
CA LYS A 187 -15.31 -6.40 12.13
C LYS A 187 -14.55 -5.15 11.70
N GLU A 188 -13.25 -5.08 12.00
CA GLU A 188 -12.41 -3.96 11.57
C GLU A 188 -12.29 -3.90 10.04
N GLN A 189 -12.18 -5.06 9.36
CA GLN A 189 -12.19 -5.12 7.90
C GLN A 189 -13.49 -4.59 7.30
N GLU A 190 -14.65 -4.94 7.87
CA GLU A 190 -15.95 -4.42 7.44
C GLU A 190 -16.04 -2.90 7.62
N GLN A 191 -15.57 -2.38 8.75
CA GLN A 191 -15.54 -0.94 9.02
C GLN A 191 -14.65 -0.20 8.02
N LEU A 192 -13.42 -0.70 7.78
CA LEU A 192 -12.51 -0.11 6.82
C LEU A 192 -13.03 -0.21 5.38
N ALA A 193 -13.76 -1.27 5.03
CA ALA A 193 -14.38 -1.37 3.71
C ALA A 193 -15.49 -0.32 3.52
N ALA A 194 -16.31 -0.09 4.55
CA ALA A 194 -17.34 0.95 4.51
C ALA A 194 -16.71 2.35 4.43
N GLU A 195 -15.69 2.63 5.23
CA GLU A 195 -14.95 3.88 5.23
C GLU A 195 -14.27 4.14 3.88
N PHE A 196 -13.63 3.12 3.29
CA PHE A 196 -13.04 3.17 1.97
C PHE A 196 -14.08 3.50 0.89
N GLY A 197 -15.26 2.87 0.95
CA GLY A 197 -16.35 3.17 0.01
C GLY A 197 -16.83 4.63 0.08
N GLN A 198 -16.94 5.20 1.28
CA GLN A 198 -17.29 6.62 1.46
C GLN A 198 -16.20 7.55 0.93
N LEU A 199 -14.93 7.20 1.19
CA LEU A 199 -13.77 7.96 0.73
C LEU A 199 -13.66 7.96 -0.79
N GLU A 200 -13.85 6.80 -1.43
CA GLU A 200 -13.87 6.67 -2.89
C GLU A 200 -15.01 7.51 -3.52
N GLY A 201 -16.16 7.59 -2.86
CA GLY A 201 -17.24 8.50 -3.27
C GLY A 201 -16.81 9.96 -3.27
N LYS A 202 -16.12 10.41 -2.21
CA LYS A 202 -15.58 11.78 -2.13
C LYS A 202 -14.51 12.05 -3.18
N LEU A 203 -13.59 11.08 -3.37
CA LEU A 203 -12.54 11.19 -4.39
C LEU A 203 -13.13 11.27 -5.80
N LYS A 204 -14.17 10.51 -6.13
CA LYS A 204 -14.89 10.60 -7.41
C LYS A 204 -15.53 11.97 -7.62
N THR A 205 -16.10 12.56 -6.58
CA THR A 205 -16.68 13.92 -6.67
C THR A 205 -15.59 14.94 -6.98
N ILE A 206 -14.49 14.91 -6.23
CA ILE A 206 -13.34 15.81 -6.45
C ILE A 206 -12.72 15.55 -7.85
N ALA A 207 -12.59 14.29 -8.26
CA ALA A 207 -12.08 13.95 -9.59
C ALA A 207 -12.93 14.56 -10.72
N ALA A 208 -14.25 14.55 -10.56
CA ALA A 208 -15.16 15.18 -11.52
C ALA A 208 -15.00 16.71 -11.55
N GLU A 209 -14.84 17.34 -10.38
CA GLU A 209 -14.60 18.78 -10.27
C GLU A 209 -13.25 19.20 -10.85
N PHE A 210 -12.20 18.38 -10.65
CA PHE A 210 -10.83 18.68 -11.07
C PHE A 210 -10.55 18.34 -12.53
N ALA A 211 -11.39 17.54 -13.18
CA ALA A 211 -11.17 17.06 -14.54
C ALA A 211 -10.94 18.21 -15.54
N LEU A 212 -11.79 19.24 -15.53
CA LEU A 212 -11.66 20.39 -16.43
C LEU A 212 -10.48 21.29 -16.06
N PRO A 213 -10.29 21.74 -14.80
CA PRO A 213 -9.14 22.54 -14.42
C PRO A 213 -7.79 21.90 -14.75
N LEU A 214 -7.64 20.59 -14.47
CA LEU A 214 -6.39 19.87 -14.77
C LEU A 214 -6.13 19.79 -16.28
N ALA A 215 -7.14 19.49 -17.09
CA ALA A 215 -7.00 19.43 -18.53
C ALA A 215 -6.64 20.80 -19.13
N GLU A 216 -7.16 21.88 -18.57
CA GLU A 216 -6.81 23.24 -18.97
C GLU A 216 -5.37 23.60 -18.63
N ILE A 217 -4.88 23.20 -17.44
CA ILE A 217 -3.50 23.43 -17.03
C ILE A 217 -2.54 22.62 -17.91
N GLU A 218 -2.84 21.33 -18.16
CA GLU A 218 -2.04 20.47 -19.03
C GLU A 218 -1.92 21.07 -20.44
N ARG A 219 -3.05 21.46 -21.03
CA ARG A 219 -3.07 22.05 -22.36
C ARG A 219 -2.32 23.38 -22.42
N PHE A 220 -2.50 24.24 -21.40
CA PHE A 220 -1.77 25.50 -21.32
C PHE A 220 -0.25 25.24 -21.31
N ALA A 221 0.20 24.34 -20.44
CA ALA A 221 1.62 23.99 -20.31
C ALA A 221 2.17 23.41 -21.65
N ASP A 222 1.43 22.53 -22.32
CA ASP A 222 1.82 21.97 -23.60
C ASP A 222 1.91 23.04 -24.70
N THR A 223 0.94 23.94 -24.76
CA THR A 223 0.90 25.01 -25.80
C THR A 223 2.07 25.98 -25.63
N GLU A 224 2.29 26.45 -24.40
CA GLU A 224 3.41 27.38 -24.09
C GLU A 224 4.77 26.72 -24.30
N HIS A 225 4.91 25.44 -23.91
CA HIS A 225 6.13 24.69 -24.15
C HIS A 225 6.42 24.55 -25.64
N GLN A 226 5.42 24.21 -26.45
CA GLN A 226 5.58 24.11 -27.91
C GLN A 226 5.92 25.45 -28.57
N LEU A 227 5.28 26.53 -28.09
CA LEU A 227 5.55 27.89 -28.58
C LEU A 227 6.99 28.31 -28.30
N LEU A 228 7.46 28.14 -27.06
CA LEU A 228 8.83 28.50 -26.69
C LEU A 228 9.87 27.61 -27.35
N SER A 229 9.60 26.31 -27.54
CA SER A 229 10.47 25.41 -28.28
C SER A 229 10.63 25.86 -29.72
N ALA A 230 9.52 26.21 -30.38
CA ALA A 230 9.57 26.73 -31.73
C ALA A 230 10.32 28.08 -31.82
N MET A 231 10.13 28.96 -30.84
CA MET A 231 10.86 30.25 -30.79
C MET A 231 12.37 30.07 -30.56
N GLN A 232 12.78 29.00 -29.90
CA GLN A 232 14.20 28.67 -29.69
C GLN A 232 14.86 28.15 -30.98
N GLU A 233 14.10 27.44 -31.83
CA GLU A 233 14.60 26.88 -33.09
C GLU A 233 14.71 27.95 -34.23
N PHE A 234 13.92 29.03 -34.18
CA PHE A 234 13.94 30.07 -35.18
C PHE A 234 14.85 31.24 -34.75
N PRO A 235 16.05 31.44 -35.38
CA PRO A 235 16.81 32.65 -35.14
C PRO A 235 15.99 33.84 -35.58
N ARG A 236 15.93 34.89 -34.76
CA ARG A 236 15.27 36.15 -35.16
C ARG A 236 15.94 36.68 -36.41
N THR A 237 15.26 36.58 -37.55
CA THR A 237 15.56 37.41 -38.71
C THR A 237 14.82 38.73 -38.50
N GLU A 238 15.59 39.86 -38.47
CA GLU A 238 15.00 41.20 -38.55
C GLU A 238 14.31 41.39 -39.90
#